data_fc372d4928b03dfd42c4ded799bc6464
#
_entry.id   fc372d4928b03dfd42c4ded799bc6464
#
_cell.length_a   1.000
_cell.length_b   1.000
_cell.length_c   1.000
_cell.angle_alpha   90.00
_cell.angle_beta   90.00
_cell.angle_gamma   90.00
#
_symmetry.space_group_name_H-M   'P 1'
#
loop_
_entity.id
_entity.type
_entity.pdbx_description
1 polymer ?
#
loop_
_entity_poly.entity_id
_entity_poly.type
_entity_poly.pdbx_seq_one_letter_code
_entity_poly.pdbx_strand_id
1 'polypeptide(L)'
;LSIHHLVRDYEAVMSSVGHLKGLMDDSGWPEGLTIKENLIDLGWHEREFTLRHSFAYTVLSLDETMCLGCCYIYPDDNSIDKINAFYWIREEYLKDGYEDELGLVFRKWLENDWPFKYINFPGRD
;
A
#
# COMPACT_ATOMS: atom_id res chain seq x y z
N LEU A 1 -5.62 -6.11 -3.53
CA LEU A 1 -4.80 -5.77 -4.70
C LEU A 1 -4.48 -7.02 -5.51
N SER A 2 -4.77 -6.98 -6.79
CA SER A 2 -4.54 -8.09 -7.71
C SER A 2 -4.08 -7.60 -9.08
N ILE A 3 -3.72 -8.54 -9.96
CA ILE A 3 -3.32 -8.20 -11.33
C ILE A 3 -4.44 -7.50 -12.11
N HIS A 4 -5.69 -7.67 -11.71
CA HIS A 4 -6.83 -7.01 -12.34
C HIS A 4 -6.84 -5.50 -12.11
N HIS A 5 -6.08 -5.00 -11.16
CA HIS A 5 -5.95 -3.58 -10.85
C HIS A 5 -4.78 -2.91 -11.60
N LEU A 6 -4.07 -3.64 -12.48
CA LEU A 6 -2.81 -3.21 -13.09
C LEU A 6 -2.85 -1.79 -13.67
N VAL A 7 -3.81 -1.51 -14.55
CA VAL A 7 -3.84 -0.21 -15.24
C VAL A 7 -4.08 0.94 -14.26
N ARG A 8 -5.05 0.78 -13.36
CA ARG A 8 -5.38 1.79 -12.34
C ARG A 8 -4.23 1.98 -11.36
N ASP A 9 -3.61 0.89 -10.93
CA ASP A 9 -2.49 0.93 -9.99
C ASP A 9 -1.27 1.61 -10.63
N TYR A 10 -0.92 1.20 -11.83
CA TYR A 10 0.24 1.78 -12.54
C TYR A 10 0.07 3.28 -12.77
N GLU A 11 -1.13 3.71 -13.15
CA GLU A 11 -1.44 5.13 -13.34
C GLU A 11 -1.27 5.92 -12.03
N ALA A 12 -1.79 5.40 -10.93
CA ALA A 12 -1.68 6.04 -9.62
C ALA A 12 -0.22 6.11 -9.15
N VAL A 13 0.52 5.02 -9.28
CA VAL A 13 1.92 4.93 -8.87
C VAL A 13 2.77 5.90 -9.68
N MET A 14 2.65 5.90 -11.00
CA MET A 14 3.49 6.72 -11.86
C MET A 14 3.13 8.21 -11.83
N SER A 15 1.92 8.56 -11.41
CA SER A 15 1.56 9.97 -11.18
C SER A 15 2.07 10.48 -9.82
N SER A 16 2.65 9.61 -9.00
CA SER A 16 3.05 9.90 -7.62
C SER A 16 4.50 9.54 -7.31
N VAL A 17 5.37 9.47 -8.33
CA VAL A 17 6.77 9.03 -8.17
C VAL A 17 7.50 9.83 -7.10
N GLY A 18 7.39 11.15 -7.12
CA GLY A 18 8.08 12.02 -6.16
C GLY A 18 7.66 11.75 -4.71
N HIS A 19 6.37 11.53 -4.50
CA HIS A 19 5.81 11.24 -3.18
C HIS A 19 6.19 9.82 -2.70
N LEU A 20 6.18 8.85 -3.60
CA LEU A 20 6.38 7.45 -3.23
C LEU A 20 7.84 7.06 -3.07
N LYS A 21 8.75 7.77 -3.74
CA LYS A 21 10.18 7.44 -3.68
C LYS A 21 10.69 7.56 -2.24
N GLY A 22 11.22 6.45 -1.73
CA GLY A 22 11.74 6.38 -0.36
C GLY A 22 10.68 6.15 0.72
N LEU A 23 9.40 6.04 0.36
CA LEU A 23 8.33 5.85 1.34
C LEU A 23 8.40 4.50 2.03
N MET A 24 8.68 3.45 1.28
CA MET A 24 8.66 2.07 1.77
C MET A 24 10.07 1.47 1.92
N ASP A 25 10.98 1.82 1.03
CA ASP A 25 12.37 1.32 1.06
C ASP A 25 13.31 2.27 0.30
N ASP A 26 14.58 1.92 0.23
CA ASP A 26 15.63 2.70 -0.42
C ASP A 26 15.91 2.25 -1.86
N SER A 27 15.07 1.41 -2.45
CA SER A 27 15.29 0.86 -3.80
C SER A 27 15.14 1.89 -4.92
N GLY A 28 14.54 3.04 -4.63
CA GLY A 28 14.22 4.06 -5.63
C GLY A 28 12.86 3.82 -6.29
N TRP A 29 12.15 2.75 -5.90
CA TRP A 29 10.79 2.52 -6.39
C TRP A 29 9.92 3.75 -6.12
N PRO A 30 9.07 4.19 -7.04
CA PRO A 30 8.74 3.61 -8.35
C PRO A 30 9.43 4.28 -9.54
N GLU A 31 10.55 4.94 -9.34
CA GLU A 31 11.27 5.62 -10.42
C GLU A 31 11.65 4.64 -11.52
N GLY A 32 11.25 4.94 -12.76
CA GLY A 32 11.56 4.10 -13.90
C GLY A 32 10.77 2.80 -14.00
N LEU A 33 9.75 2.62 -13.15
CA LEU A 33 8.93 1.40 -13.16
C LEU A 33 8.18 1.24 -14.49
N THR A 34 8.29 0.06 -15.11
CA THR A 34 7.51 -0.27 -16.31
C THR A 34 6.21 -0.95 -15.92
N ILE A 35 5.23 -0.94 -16.84
CA ILE A 35 3.95 -1.62 -16.58
C ILE A 35 4.15 -3.12 -16.41
N LYS A 36 5.12 -3.71 -17.13
CA LYS A 36 5.45 -5.13 -17.00
C LYS A 36 5.99 -5.45 -15.60
N GLU A 37 6.89 -4.60 -15.09
CA GLU A 37 7.41 -4.75 -13.73
C GLU A 37 6.30 -4.60 -12.69
N ASN A 38 5.39 -3.65 -12.92
CA ASN A 38 4.25 -3.47 -12.01
C ASN A 38 3.31 -4.68 -12.04
N LEU A 39 3.13 -5.31 -13.20
CA LEU A 39 2.35 -6.55 -13.30
C LEU A 39 2.97 -7.65 -12.43
N ILE A 40 4.30 -7.78 -12.47
CA ILE A 40 5.03 -8.75 -11.66
C ILE A 40 4.83 -8.44 -10.17
N ASP A 41 4.93 -7.18 -9.79
CA ASP A 41 4.71 -6.74 -8.40
C ASP A 41 3.30 -7.06 -7.91
N LEU A 42 2.28 -6.80 -8.73
CA LEU A 42 0.90 -7.10 -8.36
C LEU A 42 0.66 -8.60 -8.24
N GLY A 43 1.27 -9.39 -9.12
CA GLY A 43 1.22 -10.85 -9.04
C GLY A 43 1.85 -11.37 -7.75
N TRP A 44 2.96 -10.76 -7.34
CA TRP A 44 3.62 -11.09 -6.09
C TRP A 44 2.73 -10.75 -4.89
N HIS A 45 2.13 -9.58 -4.87
CA HIS A 45 1.20 -9.19 -3.80
C HIS A 45 0.00 -10.13 -3.69
N GLU A 46 -0.57 -10.52 -4.83
CA GLU A 46 -1.70 -11.44 -4.87
C GLU A 46 -1.31 -12.83 -4.34
N ARG A 47 -0.13 -13.32 -4.74
CA ARG A 47 0.41 -14.58 -4.25
C ARG A 47 0.60 -14.55 -2.73
N GLU A 48 1.24 -13.52 -2.23
CA GLU A 48 1.51 -13.37 -0.79
C GLU A 48 0.22 -13.26 0.01
N PHE A 49 -0.78 -12.58 -0.54
CA PHE A 49 -2.10 -12.47 0.08
C PHE A 49 -2.75 -13.86 0.20
N THR A 50 -2.72 -14.63 -0.88
CA THR A 50 -3.30 -15.98 -0.91
C THR A 50 -2.60 -16.90 0.08
N LEU A 51 -1.29 -16.80 0.19
CA LEU A 51 -0.48 -17.57 1.14
C LEU A 51 -0.55 -17.05 2.58
N ARG A 52 -1.16 -15.89 2.80
CA ARG A 52 -1.26 -15.23 4.11
C ARG A 52 0.09 -14.77 4.67
N HIS A 53 1.05 -14.47 3.79
CA HIS A 53 2.36 -13.95 4.19
C HIS A 53 2.36 -12.43 4.34
N SER A 54 1.64 -11.73 3.47
CA SER A 54 1.45 -10.29 3.56
C SER A 54 0.16 -9.90 2.86
N PHE A 55 -0.31 -8.66 3.13
CA PHE A 55 -1.62 -8.24 2.64
C PHE A 55 -1.51 -6.85 2.04
N ALA A 56 -1.91 -6.72 0.77
CA ALA A 56 -1.95 -5.44 0.09
C ALA A 56 -3.37 -5.16 -0.38
N TYR A 57 -3.85 -3.96 -0.08
CA TYR A 57 -5.20 -3.52 -0.43
C TYR A 57 -5.12 -2.27 -1.28
N THR A 58 -5.75 -2.31 -2.46
CA THR A 58 -5.90 -1.10 -3.27
C THR A 58 -7.02 -0.25 -2.69
N VAL A 59 -6.83 1.05 -2.70
CA VAL A 59 -7.86 2.02 -2.30
C VAL A 59 -8.43 2.62 -3.58
N LEU A 60 -9.70 2.37 -3.83
CA LEU A 60 -10.35 2.78 -5.07
C LEU A 60 -11.34 3.92 -4.82
N SER A 61 -11.63 4.69 -5.87
CA SER A 61 -12.75 5.63 -5.88
C SER A 61 -14.06 4.85 -5.73
N LEU A 62 -15.14 5.52 -5.35
CA LEU A 62 -16.45 4.87 -5.12
C LEU A 62 -16.96 4.16 -6.37
N ASP A 63 -16.69 4.68 -7.55
CA ASP A 63 -17.07 4.04 -8.82
C ASP A 63 -16.04 3.00 -9.30
N GLU A 64 -14.96 2.80 -8.54
CA GLU A 64 -13.87 1.84 -8.80
C GLU A 64 -13.09 2.09 -10.10
N THR A 65 -13.19 3.29 -10.68
CA THR A 65 -12.49 3.61 -11.92
C THR A 65 -11.06 4.10 -11.70
N MET A 66 -10.75 4.59 -10.51
CA MET A 66 -9.45 5.19 -10.19
C MET A 66 -8.85 4.58 -8.94
N CYS A 67 -7.56 4.26 -9.00
CA CYS A 67 -6.80 3.90 -7.80
C CYS A 67 -6.40 5.19 -7.08
N LEU A 68 -6.79 5.31 -5.81
CA LEU A 68 -6.46 6.46 -4.99
C LEU A 68 -5.19 6.23 -4.16
N GLY A 69 -4.86 4.98 -3.88
CA GLY A 69 -3.70 4.63 -3.07
C GLY A 69 -3.66 3.16 -2.73
N CYS A 70 -2.84 2.81 -1.75
CA CYS A 70 -2.69 1.43 -1.28
C CYS A 70 -2.41 1.39 0.21
N CYS A 71 -2.77 0.26 0.81
CA CYS A 71 -2.40 -0.11 2.18
C CYS A 71 -1.69 -1.45 2.15
N TYR A 72 -0.60 -1.57 2.92
CA TYR A 72 0.20 -2.79 2.99
C TYR A 72 0.37 -3.23 4.43
N ILE A 73 0.24 -4.53 4.67
CA ILE A 73 0.44 -5.16 5.97
C ILE A 73 1.51 -6.24 5.82
N TYR A 74 2.66 -6.03 6.47
CA TYR A 74 3.78 -6.97 6.42
C TYR A 74 4.03 -7.54 7.82
N PRO A 75 3.56 -8.77 8.11
CA PRO A 75 3.88 -9.44 9.37
C PRO A 75 5.38 -9.65 9.53
N ASP A 76 5.86 -9.51 10.76
CA ASP A 76 7.26 -9.75 11.09
C ASP A 76 7.52 -11.27 11.13
N ASP A 77 8.56 -11.74 10.45
CA ASP A 77 8.93 -13.16 10.43
C ASP A 77 9.32 -13.69 11.79
N ASN A 78 9.77 -12.82 12.69
CA ASN A 78 10.25 -13.20 14.03
C ASN A 78 9.18 -13.12 15.12
N SER A 79 8.01 -12.55 14.81
CA SER A 79 6.92 -12.39 15.79
C SER A 79 5.58 -12.30 15.07
N ILE A 80 4.67 -13.22 15.42
CA ILE A 80 3.31 -13.25 14.84
C ILE A 80 2.44 -12.09 15.31
N ASP A 81 2.85 -11.41 16.39
CA ASP A 81 2.07 -10.31 16.99
C ASP A 81 2.45 -8.93 16.43
N LYS A 82 3.51 -8.87 15.62
CA LYS A 82 4.07 -7.61 15.14
C LYS A 82 3.95 -7.47 13.63
N ILE A 83 3.54 -6.28 13.19
CA ILE A 83 3.50 -5.95 11.77
C ILE A 83 4.13 -4.60 11.50
N ASN A 84 4.60 -4.45 10.27
CA ASN A 84 4.90 -3.15 9.67
C ASN A 84 3.81 -2.84 8.67
N ALA A 85 3.21 -1.68 8.77
CA ALA A 85 2.14 -1.24 7.90
C ALA A 85 2.56 0.02 7.13
N PHE A 86 2.16 0.08 5.88
CA PHE A 86 2.44 1.22 5.00
C PHE A 86 1.17 1.62 4.29
N TYR A 87 1.04 2.90 3.98
CA TYR A 87 -0.07 3.39 3.18
C TYR A 87 0.34 4.66 2.43
N TRP A 88 -0.34 4.90 1.32
CA TRP A 88 -0.15 6.12 0.57
C TRP A 88 -1.41 6.48 -0.20
N ILE A 89 -1.55 7.77 -0.48
CA ILE A 89 -2.56 8.33 -1.38
C ILE A 89 -1.81 8.99 -2.53
N ARG A 90 -2.39 8.98 -3.72
CA ARG A 90 -1.79 9.61 -4.89
C ARG A 90 -1.50 11.08 -4.63
N GLU A 91 -0.37 11.54 -5.17
CA GLU A 91 0.23 12.84 -4.87
C GLU A 91 -0.75 14.01 -5.04
N GLU A 92 -1.60 13.98 -6.07
CA GLU A 92 -2.52 15.06 -6.36
C GLU A 92 -3.55 15.34 -5.25
N TYR A 93 -3.79 14.37 -4.35
CA TYR A 93 -4.75 14.51 -3.25
C TYR A 93 -4.11 14.74 -1.88
N LEU A 94 -2.79 14.87 -1.80
CA LEU A 94 -2.10 15.09 -0.53
C LEU A 94 -2.54 16.39 0.15
N LYS A 95 -2.72 17.44 -0.63
CA LYS A 95 -3.14 18.77 -0.12
C LYS A 95 -4.53 18.77 0.50
N ASP A 96 -5.36 17.77 0.18
CA ASP A 96 -6.73 17.66 0.67
C ASP A 96 -6.81 16.86 1.98
N GLY A 97 -5.68 16.39 2.51
CA GLY A 97 -5.63 15.66 3.78
C GLY A 97 -6.08 14.20 3.71
N TYR A 98 -6.29 13.66 2.52
CA TYR A 98 -6.79 12.29 2.35
C TYR A 98 -5.82 11.22 2.83
N GLU A 99 -4.50 11.47 2.76
CA GLU A 99 -3.53 10.49 3.24
C GLU A 99 -3.59 10.36 4.77
N ASP A 100 -3.72 11.49 5.48
CA ASP A 100 -3.87 11.48 6.93
C ASP A 100 -5.19 10.81 7.34
N GLU A 101 -6.25 11.06 6.60
CA GLU A 101 -7.56 10.44 6.82
C GLU A 101 -7.48 8.92 6.62
N LEU A 102 -6.83 8.48 5.54
CA LEU A 102 -6.61 7.05 5.30
C LEU A 102 -5.82 6.42 6.44
N GLY A 103 -4.79 7.10 6.92
CA GLY A 103 -3.99 6.62 8.05
C GLY A 103 -4.80 6.38 9.30
N LEU A 104 -5.72 7.28 9.63
CA LEU A 104 -6.60 7.14 10.79
C LEU A 104 -7.54 5.94 10.63
N VAL A 105 -8.16 5.79 9.47
CA VAL A 105 -9.07 4.68 9.18
C VAL A 105 -8.32 3.35 9.22
N PHE A 106 -7.15 3.30 8.60
CA PHE A 106 -6.31 2.11 8.53
C PHE A 106 -5.84 1.67 9.92
N ARG A 107 -5.40 2.61 10.76
CA ARG A 107 -5.00 2.31 12.14
C ARG A 107 -6.15 1.70 12.94
N LYS A 108 -7.33 2.28 12.86
CA LYS A 108 -8.52 1.78 13.56
C LYS A 108 -8.88 0.39 13.10
N TRP A 109 -8.83 0.15 11.80
CA TRP A 109 -9.12 -1.17 11.24
C TRP A 109 -8.14 -2.23 11.74
N LEU A 110 -6.83 -1.91 11.74
CA LEU A 110 -5.81 -2.83 12.23
C LEU A 110 -5.97 -3.13 13.72
N GLU A 111 -6.29 -2.12 14.52
CA GLU A 111 -6.46 -2.27 15.96
C GLU A 111 -7.72 -3.08 16.32
N ASN A 112 -8.81 -2.87 15.58
CA ASN A 112 -10.12 -3.44 15.92
C ASN A 112 -10.37 -4.81 15.30
N ASP A 113 -9.88 -5.05 14.08
CA ASP A 113 -10.27 -6.22 13.30
C ASP A 113 -9.15 -7.21 13.03
N TRP A 114 -7.90 -6.86 13.35
CA TRP A 114 -6.73 -7.71 13.16
C TRP A 114 -6.13 -8.12 14.50
N PRO A 115 -5.53 -9.33 14.62
CA PRO A 115 -5.04 -9.85 15.90
C PRO A 115 -3.64 -9.35 16.30
N PHE A 116 -3.14 -8.29 15.69
CA PHE A 116 -1.79 -7.82 15.95
C PHE A 116 -1.73 -6.95 17.20
N LYS A 117 -0.73 -7.20 18.04
CA LYS A 117 -0.50 -6.42 19.27
C LYS A 117 0.41 -5.21 19.03
N TYR A 118 1.34 -5.33 18.10
CA TYR A 118 2.34 -4.30 17.82
C TYR A 118 2.25 -3.89 16.37
N ILE A 119 1.75 -2.68 16.14
CA ILE A 119 1.55 -2.14 14.81
C ILE A 119 2.50 -0.96 14.62
N ASN A 120 3.50 -1.14 13.73
CA ASN A 120 4.48 -0.11 13.43
C ASN A 120 4.18 0.49 12.05
N PHE A 121 4.25 1.82 11.97
CA PHE A 121 4.10 2.56 10.70
C PHE A 121 5.44 3.24 10.39
N PRO A 122 6.40 2.53 9.77
CA PRO A 122 7.72 3.08 9.54
C PRO A 122 7.69 4.43 8.81
N GLY A 123 8.45 5.41 9.35
CA GLY A 123 8.51 6.75 8.78
C GLY A 123 7.35 7.67 9.17
N ARG A 124 6.34 7.16 9.88
CA ARG A 124 5.15 7.95 10.26
C ARG A 124 4.92 8.05 11.77
N ASP A 125 5.60 7.24 12.52
CA ASP A 125 5.50 7.24 13.99
C ASP A 125 6.70 7.90 14.64
#